data_5d1e126832b7e7adfb3ffc9907a03d3d
#
_entry.id   5d1e126832b7e7adfb3ffc9907a03d3d
#
_cell.length_a   1.000
_cell.length_b   1.000
_cell.length_c   1.000
_cell.angle_alpha   90.00
_cell.angle_beta   90.00
_cell.angle_gamma   90.00
#
_symmetry.space_group_name_H-M   'P 1'
#
loop_
_entity.id
_entity.type
_entity.pdbx_description
1 polymer ?
#
loop_
_entity_poly.entity_id
_entity_poly.type
_entity_poly.pdbx_seq_one_letter_code
_entity_poly.pdbx_strand_id
1 'polypeptide(L)'
;MEIKKPAMAGTLESSDCQVTVEPGNGSVEFNLESAVINQYGNQIRKVVLQTLENLDVKDVKISVVDKGALDCTIKARVEGAVFRSLDQIEDIPWGGAIR
;
A
#
# COMPACT_ATOMS: atom_id res chain seq x y z
N MET A 1 9.54 6.93 -7.36
CA MET A 1 8.56 6.34 -8.31
C MET A 1 7.33 7.21 -8.40
N GLU A 2 6.78 7.32 -9.56
CA GLU A 2 5.58 8.11 -9.79
C GLU A 2 4.40 7.19 -10.06
N ILE A 3 3.29 7.43 -9.35
CA ILE A 3 2.07 6.65 -9.56
C ILE A 3 1.40 7.15 -10.83
N LYS A 4 1.27 6.28 -11.82
CA LYS A 4 0.75 6.64 -13.14
C LYS A 4 -0.73 6.37 -13.31
N LYS A 5 -1.27 5.38 -12.62
CA LYS A 5 -2.68 5.03 -12.72
C LYS A 5 -3.16 4.41 -11.42
N PRO A 6 -4.48 4.37 -11.18
CA PRO A 6 -5.01 3.68 -10.00
C PRO A 6 -4.71 2.20 -10.04
N ALA A 7 -4.41 1.63 -8.88
CA ALA A 7 -4.17 0.19 -8.73
C ALA A 7 -4.52 -0.24 -7.32
N MET A 8 -4.71 -1.53 -7.15
CA MET A 8 -5.14 -2.11 -5.88
C MET A 8 -4.45 -3.45 -5.65
N ALA A 9 -4.17 -3.76 -4.39
CA ALA A 9 -3.64 -5.04 -3.98
C ALA A 9 -4.27 -5.46 -2.66
N GLY A 10 -4.37 -6.76 -2.44
CA GLY A 10 -4.91 -7.31 -1.20
C GLY A 10 -6.39 -7.62 -1.25
N THR A 11 -6.93 -8.01 -0.10
CA THR A 11 -8.32 -8.42 0.05
C THR A 11 -8.95 -7.80 1.29
N LEU A 12 -10.25 -7.99 1.45
CA LEU A 12 -10.97 -7.57 2.65
C LEU A 12 -11.22 -8.74 3.62
N GLU A 13 -10.52 -9.83 3.43
CA GLU A 13 -10.62 -10.99 4.33
C GLU A 13 -9.91 -10.73 5.67
N SER A 14 -10.25 -11.54 6.67
CA SER A 14 -9.59 -11.48 7.98
C SER A 14 -8.09 -11.63 7.85
N SER A 15 -7.35 -10.88 8.63
CA SER A 15 -5.89 -10.90 8.68
C SER A 15 -5.22 -10.42 7.39
N ASP A 16 -5.95 -9.70 6.55
CA ASP A 16 -5.42 -9.10 5.34
C ASP A 16 -5.72 -7.61 5.34
N CYS A 17 -5.26 -6.92 4.32
CA CYS A 17 -5.62 -5.54 4.06
C CYS A 17 -5.73 -5.32 2.55
N GLN A 18 -6.51 -4.32 2.18
CA GLN A 18 -6.65 -3.91 0.79
C GLN A 18 -6.07 -2.51 0.64
N VAL A 19 -5.14 -2.36 -0.27
CA VAL A 19 -4.46 -1.09 -0.53
C VAL A 19 -4.80 -0.60 -1.92
N THR A 20 -5.27 0.64 -2.00
CA THR A 20 -5.57 1.30 -3.27
C THR A 20 -4.67 2.51 -3.40
N VAL A 21 -4.01 2.66 -4.54
CA VAL A 21 -3.19 3.83 -4.84
C VAL A 21 -3.73 4.54 -6.08
N GLU A 22 -3.59 5.87 -6.08
CA GLU A 22 -3.98 6.72 -7.20
C GLU A 22 -2.93 7.83 -7.35
N PRO A 23 -2.82 8.44 -8.54
CA PRO A 23 -1.96 9.61 -8.69
C PRO A 23 -2.36 10.70 -7.70
N GLY A 24 -1.37 11.31 -7.07
CA GLY A 24 -1.60 12.36 -6.09
C GLY A 24 -1.50 13.76 -6.68
N ASN A 25 -1.50 14.75 -5.80
CA ASN A 25 -1.45 16.16 -6.16
C ASN A 25 -0.20 16.85 -5.58
N GLY A 26 0.93 16.16 -5.59
CA GLY A 26 2.20 16.70 -5.11
C GLY A 26 2.56 16.32 -3.69
N SER A 27 1.75 15.50 -3.04
CA SER A 27 2.04 15.04 -1.69
C SER A 27 1.40 13.67 -1.45
N VAL A 28 1.72 13.08 -0.31
CA VAL A 28 1.11 11.81 0.10
C VAL A 28 -0.20 12.11 0.84
N GLU A 29 -1.30 11.61 0.30
CA GLU A 29 -2.60 11.64 0.97
C GLU A 29 -2.90 10.23 1.47
N PHE A 30 -3.11 10.08 2.76
CA PHE A 30 -3.29 8.78 3.39
C PHE A 30 -4.65 8.68 4.06
N ASN A 31 -5.41 7.65 3.70
CA ASN A 31 -6.66 7.31 4.35
C ASN A 31 -6.56 5.90 4.90
N LEU A 32 -6.94 5.74 6.16
CA LEU A 32 -6.89 4.44 6.82
C LEU A 32 -8.26 4.11 7.42
N GLU A 33 -8.75 2.91 7.12
CA GLU A 33 -9.88 2.31 7.78
C GLU A 33 -9.42 0.97 8.33
N SER A 34 -9.56 0.78 9.65
CA SER A 34 -9.07 -0.44 10.30
C SER A 34 -10.01 -0.86 11.41
N ALA A 35 -10.19 -2.17 11.55
CA ALA A 35 -10.93 -2.75 12.65
C ALA A 35 -10.23 -2.55 14.00
N VAL A 36 -8.95 -2.24 13.99
CA VAL A 36 -8.11 -2.10 15.19
C VAL A 36 -7.45 -0.74 15.29
N ILE A 37 -8.05 0.28 14.68
CA ILE A 37 -7.43 1.60 14.54
C ILE A 37 -7.09 2.25 15.88
N ASN A 38 -7.88 2.00 16.92
CA ASN A 38 -7.64 2.60 18.24
C ASN A 38 -6.37 2.06 18.92
N GLN A 39 -5.93 0.87 18.54
CA GLN A 39 -4.74 0.25 19.11
C GLN A 39 -3.53 0.33 18.16
N TYR A 40 -3.75 0.12 16.88
CA TYR A 40 -2.67 -0.09 15.94
C TYR A 40 -2.66 0.90 14.76
N GLY A 41 -3.54 1.89 14.77
CA GLY A 41 -3.61 2.86 13.68
C GLY A 41 -2.29 3.56 13.41
N ASN A 42 -1.57 3.96 14.46
CA ASN A 42 -0.28 4.62 14.30
C ASN A 42 0.78 3.68 13.73
N GLN A 43 0.76 2.41 14.14
CA GLN A 43 1.68 1.41 13.63
C GLN A 43 1.43 1.14 12.15
N ILE A 44 0.18 0.97 11.76
CA ILE A 44 -0.20 0.75 10.36
C ILE A 44 0.25 1.93 9.51
N ARG A 45 -0.04 3.14 9.95
CA ARG A 45 0.37 4.36 9.27
C ARG A 45 1.88 4.41 9.08
N LYS A 46 2.63 4.09 10.12
CA LYS A 46 4.09 4.08 10.08
C LYS A 46 4.61 3.10 9.03
N VAL A 47 4.08 1.89 9.01
CA VAL A 47 4.50 0.86 8.05
C VAL A 47 4.22 1.32 6.61
N VAL A 48 3.03 1.85 6.36
CA VAL A 48 2.65 2.32 5.03
C VAL A 48 3.54 3.46 4.57
N LEU A 49 3.72 4.48 5.42
CA LEU A 49 4.52 5.64 5.04
C LEU A 49 5.98 5.28 4.85
N GLN A 50 6.52 4.39 5.69
CA GLN A 50 7.89 3.92 5.55
C GLN A 50 8.08 3.13 4.26
N THR A 51 7.12 2.30 3.89
CA THR A 51 7.18 1.53 2.65
C THR A 51 7.18 2.47 1.44
N LEU A 52 6.31 3.49 1.45
CA LEU A 52 6.28 4.48 0.37
C LEU A 52 7.60 5.23 0.28
N GLU A 53 8.20 5.58 1.41
CA GLU A 53 9.51 6.25 1.42
C GLU A 53 10.60 5.35 0.84
N ASN A 54 10.59 4.06 1.19
CA ASN A 54 11.56 3.10 0.66
C ASN A 54 11.42 2.92 -0.85
N LEU A 55 10.22 3.10 -1.38
CA LEU A 55 9.95 3.01 -2.82
C LEU A 55 10.11 4.35 -3.53
N ASP A 56 10.49 5.39 -2.79
CA ASP A 56 10.63 6.75 -3.31
C ASP A 56 9.34 7.29 -3.93
N VAL A 57 8.22 6.98 -3.30
CA VAL A 57 6.89 7.47 -3.72
C VAL A 57 6.56 8.68 -2.87
N LYS A 58 6.50 9.86 -3.49
CA LYS A 58 6.28 11.13 -2.78
C LYS A 58 4.99 11.82 -3.18
N ASP A 59 4.30 11.27 -4.17
CA ASP A 59 3.10 11.88 -4.75
C ASP A 59 2.10 10.77 -5.00
N VAL A 60 1.22 10.53 -4.05
CA VAL A 60 0.26 9.42 -4.14
C VAL A 60 -0.93 9.69 -3.22
N LYS A 61 -2.08 9.25 -3.69
CA LYS A 61 -3.28 9.14 -2.85
C LYS A 61 -3.45 7.66 -2.53
N ILE A 62 -3.26 7.29 -1.26
CA ILE A 62 -3.30 5.90 -0.84
C ILE A 62 -4.40 5.68 0.19
N SER A 63 -5.19 4.63 -0.01
CA SER A 63 -6.23 4.23 0.92
C SER A 63 -5.97 2.79 1.35
N VAL A 64 -6.07 2.54 2.65
CA VAL A 64 -5.84 1.22 3.22
C VAL A 64 -7.06 0.83 4.05
N VAL A 65 -7.63 -0.33 3.73
CA VAL A 65 -8.68 -0.96 4.55
C VAL A 65 -8.05 -2.17 5.21
N ASP A 66 -7.83 -2.09 6.52
CA ASP A 66 -7.13 -3.13 7.27
C ASP A 66 -8.12 -4.02 8.02
N LYS A 67 -7.93 -5.32 7.91
CA LYS A 67 -8.72 -6.33 8.59
C LYS A 67 -7.86 -7.17 9.53
N GLY A 68 -6.86 -6.53 10.15
CA GLY A 68 -5.98 -7.20 11.11
C GLY A 68 -4.72 -7.78 10.49
N ALA A 69 -4.22 -7.18 9.42
CA ALA A 69 -3.01 -7.66 8.77
C ALA A 69 -1.76 -7.45 9.62
N LEU A 70 -0.78 -8.32 9.46
CA LEU A 70 0.54 -8.15 10.03
C LEU A 70 1.32 -7.08 9.25
N ASP A 71 2.35 -6.51 9.89
CA ASP A 71 3.17 -5.47 9.27
C ASP A 71 3.75 -5.92 7.92
N CYS A 72 4.24 -7.14 7.85
CA CYS A 72 4.80 -7.67 6.59
C CYS A 72 3.75 -7.81 5.50
N THR A 73 2.52 -8.12 5.86
CA THR A 73 1.42 -8.20 4.91
C THR A 73 1.06 -6.82 4.39
N ILE A 74 0.99 -5.83 5.27
CA ILE A 74 0.71 -4.44 4.88
C ILE A 74 1.79 -3.96 3.91
N LYS A 75 3.04 -4.18 4.24
CA LYS A 75 4.16 -3.80 3.38
C LYS A 75 4.04 -4.45 2.00
N ALA A 76 3.78 -5.75 1.96
CA ALA A 76 3.64 -6.48 0.69
C ALA A 76 2.50 -5.94 -0.16
N ARG A 77 1.37 -5.58 0.47
CA ARG A 77 0.22 -5.04 -0.26
C ARG A 77 0.50 -3.64 -0.80
N VAL A 78 1.18 -2.80 -0.03
CA VAL A 78 1.57 -1.47 -0.50
C VAL A 78 2.50 -1.59 -1.70
N GLU A 79 3.52 -2.44 -1.60
CA GLU A 79 4.43 -2.69 -2.70
C GLU A 79 3.70 -3.22 -3.93
N GLY A 80 2.79 -4.17 -3.73
CA GLY A 80 2.00 -4.74 -4.81
C GLY A 80 1.16 -3.69 -5.53
N ALA A 81 0.47 -2.84 -4.77
CA ALA A 81 -0.34 -1.77 -5.35
C ALA A 81 0.50 -0.79 -6.15
N VAL A 82 1.65 -0.36 -5.59
CA VAL A 82 2.53 0.58 -6.27
C VAL A 82 3.04 0.00 -7.59
N PHE A 83 3.54 -1.24 -7.56
CA PHE A 83 4.09 -1.83 -8.79
C PHE A 83 3.01 -2.11 -9.83
N ARG A 84 1.80 -2.46 -9.41
CA ARG A 84 0.67 -2.59 -10.34
C ARG A 84 0.32 -1.26 -11.00
N SER A 85 0.41 -0.17 -10.24
CA SER A 85 0.13 1.16 -10.79
C SER A 85 1.12 1.58 -11.85
N LEU A 86 2.32 1.01 -11.84
CA LEU A 86 3.37 1.31 -12.79
C LEU A 86 3.39 0.36 -14.00
N ASP A 87 2.52 -0.63 -14.02
CA ASP A 87 2.53 -1.69 -15.05
C ASP A 87 3.84 -2.46 -15.10
N GLN A 88 4.59 -2.52 -14.01
CA GLN A 88 5.86 -3.24 -13.95
C GLN A 88 5.66 -4.65 -13.44
N ILE A 89 5.06 -5.49 -14.25
CA ILE A 89 4.78 -6.86 -13.86
C ILE A 89 6.01 -7.76 -14.01
N GLU A 90 6.86 -7.48 -14.99
CA GLU A 90 8.00 -8.33 -15.33
C GLU A 90 9.23 -8.10 -14.47
N ASP A 91 9.43 -6.90 -13.97
CA ASP A 91 10.62 -6.49 -13.24
C ASP A 91 10.34 -6.23 -11.76
N ILE A 92 9.47 -7.02 -11.16
CA ILE A 92 9.12 -6.87 -9.75
C ILE A 92 10.29 -7.32 -8.88
N PRO A 93 10.82 -6.45 -7.99
CA PRO A 93 12.05 -6.77 -7.24
C PRO A 93 11.94 -7.97 -6.29
N TRP A 94 10.75 -8.35 -5.90
CA TRP A 94 10.57 -9.50 -5.00
C TRP A 94 10.40 -10.83 -5.71
N GLY A 95 10.87 -10.94 -6.95
CA GLY A 95 10.88 -12.21 -7.65
C GLY A 95 9.59 -12.61 -8.33
N GLY A 96 8.68 -11.68 -8.54
CA GLY A 96 7.47 -11.94 -9.30
C GLY A 96 6.41 -12.77 -8.60
N ALA A 97 6.48 -12.86 -7.29
CA ALA A 97 5.51 -13.64 -6.53
C ALA A 97 4.12 -13.00 -6.49
N ILE A 98 4.04 -11.71 -6.71
CA ILE A 98 2.79 -10.96 -6.65
C ILE A 98 2.11 -11.01 -8.02
N ARG A 99 0.87 -11.46 -8.02
CA ARG A 99 0.07 -11.54 -9.25
C ARG A 99 -1.25 -10.83 -9.04
#